data_246a470eefbd3ce0fd24ba18f15138d2
#
_entry.id   246a470eefbd3ce0fd24ba18f15138d2
#
_cell.length_a   1.000
_cell.length_b   1.000
_cell.length_c   1.000
_cell.angle_alpha   90.00
_cell.angle_beta   90.00
_cell.angle_gamma   90.00
#
_symmetry.space_group_name_H-M   'P 1'
#
loop_
_entity.id
_entity.type
_entity.pdbx_description
1 polymer ?
#
loop_
_entity_poly.entity_id
_entity_poly.type
_entity_poly.pdbx_seq_one_letter_code
_entity_poly.pdbx_strand_id
1 'polypeptide(L)'
;MGVLREGVVGGALNLYFIYKFLRILTTPFESTDAFKLGIIDEKGKILKKHRKLKSIEEKDSYTMMHRLVWKLKRLMEKIPFGKSRLASYAAALWLIKEEKNFNGTDEELQ
;
A
#
# COMPACT_ATOMS: atom_id res chain seq x y z
N MET A 1 2.84 -22.25 22.78
CA MET A 1 3.23 -21.71 21.52
C MET A 1 2.18 -20.79 20.92
N GLY A 2 2.61 -19.70 20.27
CA GLY A 2 1.70 -18.70 19.77
C GLY A 2 1.07 -18.97 18.41
N VAL A 3 1.28 -20.16 17.82
CA VAL A 3 0.82 -20.43 16.45
C VAL A 3 -0.68 -20.27 16.29
N LEU A 4 -1.46 -20.91 17.17
CA LEU A 4 -2.91 -20.81 17.09
C LEU A 4 -3.40 -19.41 17.44
N ARG A 5 -2.76 -18.78 18.42
CA ARG A 5 -3.09 -17.40 18.79
C ARG A 5 -2.76 -16.45 17.64
N GLU A 6 -1.64 -16.67 16.99
CA GLU A 6 -1.26 -15.89 15.84
C GLU A 6 -2.24 -16.11 14.69
N GLY A 7 -2.76 -17.33 14.54
CA GLY A 7 -3.76 -17.61 13.53
C GLY A 7 -5.05 -16.85 13.73
N VAL A 8 -5.45 -16.61 14.99
CA VAL A 8 -6.68 -15.88 15.30
C VAL A 8 -6.43 -14.38 15.29
N VAL A 9 -5.45 -13.89 16.07
CA VAL A 9 -5.16 -12.46 16.17
C VAL A 9 -4.34 -12.00 14.98
N GLY A 10 -3.32 -12.78 14.60
CA GLY A 10 -2.44 -12.45 13.50
C GLY A 10 -3.13 -12.47 12.14
N GLY A 11 -4.24 -13.26 12.03
CA GLY A 11 -4.99 -13.30 10.78
C GLY A 11 -5.58 -11.96 10.39
N ALA A 12 -6.17 -11.26 11.36
CA ALA A 12 -6.73 -9.94 11.13
C ALA A 12 -5.63 -8.92 10.81
N LEU A 13 -4.52 -8.98 11.55
CA LEU A 13 -3.39 -8.09 11.30
C LEU A 13 -2.76 -8.35 9.94
N ASN A 14 -2.65 -9.62 9.55
CA ASN A 14 -2.09 -9.98 8.25
C ASN A 14 -2.97 -9.48 7.12
N LEU A 15 -4.29 -9.59 7.27
CA LEU A 15 -5.22 -9.11 6.26
C LEU A 15 -5.15 -7.58 6.12
N TYR A 16 -5.05 -6.87 7.24
CA TYR A 16 -4.87 -5.42 7.23
C TYR A 16 -3.57 -5.05 6.50
N PHE A 17 -2.50 -5.78 6.79
CA PHE A 17 -1.20 -5.53 6.18
C PHE A 17 -1.25 -5.77 4.66
N ILE A 18 -1.89 -6.87 4.25
CA ILE A 18 -2.04 -7.19 2.84
C ILE A 18 -2.87 -6.13 2.13
N TYR A 19 -3.94 -5.69 2.76
CA TYR A 19 -4.78 -4.62 2.22
C TYR A 19 -3.96 -3.35 1.99
N LYS A 20 -3.20 -2.94 2.99
CA LYS A 20 -2.40 -1.73 2.91
C LYS A 20 -1.31 -1.85 1.84
N PHE A 21 -0.67 -3.01 1.79
CA PHE A 21 0.35 -3.30 0.78
C PHE A 21 -0.22 -3.19 -0.63
N LEU A 22 -1.34 -3.86 -0.88
CA LEU A 22 -1.99 -3.84 -2.19
C LEU A 22 -2.49 -2.44 -2.56
N ARG A 23 -2.99 -1.70 -1.57
CA ARG A 23 -3.46 -0.34 -1.81
C ARG A 23 -2.32 0.55 -2.28
N ILE A 24 -1.19 0.50 -1.60
CA ILE A 24 -0.03 1.30 -1.99
C ILE A 24 0.46 0.87 -3.39
N LEU A 25 0.51 -0.45 -3.61
CA LEU A 25 1.01 -0.99 -4.87
C LEU A 25 0.16 -0.59 -6.07
N THR A 26 -1.16 -0.51 -5.89
CA THR A 26 -2.09 -0.27 -6.98
C THR A 26 -2.55 1.18 -7.13
N THR A 27 -2.20 2.04 -6.17
CA THR A 27 -2.56 3.46 -6.25
C THR A 27 -1.58 4.18 -7.17
N PRO A 28 -2.06 4.90 -8.20
CA PRO A 28 -1.17 5.67 -9.08
C PRO A 28 -0.38 6.69 -8.27
N PHE A 29 0.86 6.93 -8.66
CA PHE A 29 1.73 7.86 -7.92
C PHE A 29 1.10 9.24 -7.77
N GLU A 30 0.47 9.75 -8.83
CA GLU A 30 -0.14 11.07 -8.81
C GLU A 30 -1.37 11.15 -7.90
N SER A 31 -1.89 10.03 -7.44
CA SER A 31 -3.03 9.99 -6.52
C SER A 31 -2.60 9.87 -5.07
N THR A 32 -1.31 9.80 -4.80
CA THR A 32 -0.80 9.62 -3.43
C THR A 32 -0.66 10.94 -2.70
N ASP A 33 -0.69 10.88 -1.37
CA ASP A 33 -0.44 12.04 -0.54
C ASP A 33 0.99 12.55 -0.71
N ALA A 34 1.93 11.64 -0.90
CA ALA A 34 3.32 12.02 -1.12
C ALA A 34 3.49 12.88 -2.37
N PHE A 35 2.74 12.57 -3.43
CA PHE A 35 2.74 13.39 -4.63
C PHE A 35 2.17 14.78 -4.34
N LYS A 36 1.06 14.83 -3.63
CA LYS A 36 0.41 16.10 -3.28
C LYS A 36 1.30 16.98 -2.40
N LEU A 37 2.12 16.34 -1.57
CA LEU A 37 3.04 17.05 -0.68
C LEU A 37 4.40 17.36 -1.33
N GLY A 38 4.58 17.00 -2.59
CA GLY A 38 5.81 17.29 -3.32
C GLY A 38 6.98 16.39 -2.96
N ILE A 39 6.71 15.23 -2.38
CA ILE A 39 7.75 14.29 -1.96
C ILE A 39 8.20 13.42 -3.13
N ILE A 40 7.27 13.08 -4.02
CA ILE A 40 7.56 12.30 -5.22
C ILE A 40 6.94 12.96 -6.44
N ASP A 41 7.44 12.61 -7.63
CA ASP A 41 6.82 13.05 -8.89
C ASP A 41 5.81 12.00 -9.39
N GLU A 42 5.25 12.22 -10.56
CA GLU A 42 4.21 11.35 -11.13
C GLU A 42 4.72 9.96 -11.49
N LYS A 43 6.03 9.79 -11.53
CA LYS A 43 6.66 8.48 -11.80
C LYS A 43 7.17 7.81 -10.53
N GLY A 44 6.91 8.42 -9.39
CA GLY A 44 7.37 7.90 -8.11
C GLY A 44 8.81 8.22 -7.78
N LYS A 45 9.44 9.12 -8.55
CA LYS A 45 10.81 9.52 -8.28
C LYS A 45 10.84 10.41 -7.03
N ILE A 46 11.80 10.16 -6.16
CA ILE A 46 11.91 10.88 -4.89
C ILE A 46 12.45 12.29 -5.15
N LEU A 47 11.65 13.28 -4.76
CA LEU A 47 12.03 14.69 -4.84
C LEU A 47 12.51 15.22 -3.50
N LYS A 48 12.01 14.65 -2.40
CA LYS A 48 12.36 15.06 -1.06
C LYS A 48 12.79 13.85 -0.25
N LYS A 49 14.03 13.84 0.24
CA LYS A 49 14.56 12.70 0.96
C LYS A 49 13.84 12.49 2.30
N HIS A 50 13.73 11.24 2.72
CA HIS A 50 13.04 10.87 3.94
C HIS A 50 13.51 11.66 5.16
N ARG A 51 14.81 11.85 5.29
CA ARG A 51 15.40 12.58 6.44
C ARG A 51 15.01 14.06 6.49
N LYS A 52 14.47 14.60 5.40
CA LYS A 52 14.07 16.00 5.32
C LYS A 52 12.58 16.20 5.59
N LEU A 53 11.84 15.12 5.81
CA LEU A 53 10.43 15.20 6.13
C LEU A 53 10.27 15.68 7.57
N LYS A 54 9.41 16.66 7.79
CA LYS A 54 9.26 17.29 9.10
C LYS A 54 7.88 17.09 9.72
N SER A 55 6.82 17.25 8.94
CA SER A 55 5.48 17.12 9.46
C SER A 55 5.06 15.66 9.59
N ILE A 56 4.06 15.42 10.43
CA ILE A 56 3.48 14.07 10.57
C ILE A 56 2.87 13.63 9.25
N GLU A 57 2.22 14.55 8.54
CA GLU A 57 1.60 14.26 7.25
C GLU A 57 2.65 13.80 6.24
N GLU A 58 3.79 14.49 6.17
CA GLU A 58 4.86 14.09 5.28
C GLU A 58 5.40 12.71 5.64
N LYS A 59 5.65 12.48 6.92
CA LYS A 59 6.21 11.20 7.37
C LYS A 59 5.26 10.04 7.12
N ASP A 60 3.96 10.25 7.34
CA ASP A 60 2.95 9.22 7.14
C ASP A 60 2.75 8.91 5.65
N SER A 61 2.96 9.88 4.79
CA SER A 61 2.81 9.70 3.34
C SER A 61 3.99 8.98 2.70
N TYR A 62 5.11 8.85 3.42
CA TYR A 62 6.32 8.27 2.89
C TYR A 62 7.02 7.40 3.94
N THR A 63 6.34 6.34 4.36
CA THR A 63 6.86 5.39 5.33
C THR A 63 7.81 4.39 4.66
N MET A 64 8.43 3.55 5.47
CA MET A 64 9.27 2.48 4.94
C MET A 64 8.46 1.56 4.01
N MET A 65 7.22 1.26 4.37
CA MET A 65 6.35 0.45 3.52
C MET A 65 6.13 1.10 2.16
N HIS A 66 5.84 2.41 2.12
CA HIS A 66 5.70 3.12 0.87
C HIS A 66 6.96 3.01 0.02
N ARG A 67 8.12 3.21 0.62
CA ARG A 67 9.39 3.14 -0.10
C ARG A 67 9.63 1.78 -0.72
N LEU A 68 9.39 0.71 0.04
CA LEU A 68 9.60 -0.65 -0.44
C LEU A 68 8.60 -1.02 -1.53
N VAL A 69 7.32 -0.72 -1.30
CA VAL A 69 6.27 -1.07 -2.25
C VAL A 69 6.43 -0.28 -3.56
N TRP A 70 6.82 0.98 -3.48
CA TRP A 70 7.02 1.79 -4.67
C TRP A 70 8.22 1.31 -5.50
N LYS A 71 9.26 0.80 -4.83
CA LYS A 71 10.37 0.16 -5.57
C LYS A 71 9.87 -1.06 -6.33
N LEU A 72 9.07 -1.87 -5.67
CA LEU A 72 8.47 -3.05 -6.31
C LEU A 72 7.58 -2.63 -7.48
N LYS A 73 6.75 -1.62 -7.28
CA LYS A 73 5.86 -1.13 -8.32
C LYS A 73 6.64 -0.69 -9.56
N ARG A 74 7.71 0.07 -9.36
CA ARG A 74 8.53 0.52 -10.50
C ARG A 74 9.20 -0.63 -11.22
N LEU A 75 9.63 -1.65 -10.47
CA LEU A 75 10.20 -2.86 -11.07
C LEU A 75 9.15 -3.60 -11.89
N MET A 76 7.95 -3.74 -11.34
CA MET A 76 6.87 -4.44 -12.04
C MET A 76 6.47 -3.73 -13.33
N GLU A 77 6.50 -2.40 -13.34
CA GLU A 77 6.16 -1.65 -14.54
C GLU A 77 7.17 -1.82 -15.67
N LYS A 78 8.38 -2.30 -15.34
CA LYS A 78 9.44 -2.50 -16.31
C LYS A 78 9.44 -3.89 -16.94
N ILE A 79 8.70 -4.85 -16.36
CA ILE A 79 8.68 -6.22 -16.89
C ILE A 79 7.45 -6.42 -17.76
N PRO A 80 7.51 -7.42 -18.70
CA PRO A 80 6.34 -7.74 -19.51
C PRO A 80 5.15 -8.12 -18.66
N PHE A 81 3.96 -7.63 -19.03
CA PHE A 81 2.72 -7.92 -18.34
C PHE A 81 2.65 -7.36 -16.90
N GLY A 82 3.60 -6.50 -16.50
CA GLY A 82 3.60 -5.93 -15.15
C GLY A 82 2.36 -5.11 -14.87
N LYS A 83 1.90 -4.33 -15.84
CA LYS A 83 0.69 -3.50 -15.68
C LYS A 83 -0.56 -4.36 -15.53
N SER A 84 -0.63 -5.49 -16.26
CA SER A 84 -1.74 -6.42 -16.14
C SER A 84 -1.77 -7.06 -14.76
N ARG A 85 -0.61 -7.40 -14.23
CA ARG A 85 -0.52 -7.95 -12.87
C ARG A 85 -0.96 -6.94 -11.82
N LEU A 86 -0.58 -5.69 -11.99
CA LEU A 86 -1.04 -4.64 -11.08
C LEU A 86 -2.56 -4.49 -11.13
N ALA A 87 -3.15 -4.59 -12.30
CA ALA A 87 -4.61 -4.55 -12.43
C ALA A 87 -5.27 -5.73 -11.71
N SER A 88 -4.67 -6.93 -11.79
CA SER A 88 -5.17 -8.10 -11.09
C SER A 88 -5.11 -7.90 -9.57
N TYR A 89 -4.04 -7.29 -9.08
CA TYR A 89 -3.91 -7.00 -7.65
C TYR A 89 -4.93 -5.97 -7.19
N ALA A 90 -5.25 -5.00 -8.05
CA ALA A 90 -6.30 -4.04 -7.74
C ALA A 90 -7.66 -4.72 -7.61
N ALA A 91 -7.94 -5.70 -8.47
CA ALA A 91 -9.16 -6.49 -8.38
C ALA A 91 -9.20 -7.30 -7.08
N ALA A 92 -8.07 -7.88 -6.69
CA ALA A 92 -7.97 -8.62 -5.43
C ALA A 92 -8.23 -7.70 -4.23
N LEU A 93 -7.68 -6.49 -4.28
CA LEU A 93 -7.91 -5.49 -3.25
C LEU A 93 -9.40 -5.16 -3.13
N TRP A 94 -10.04 -4.97 -4.27
CA TRP A 94 -11.47 -4.66 -4.31
C TRP A 94 -12.29 -5.80 -3.67
N LEU A 95 -11.96 -7.04 -3.97
CA LEU A 95 -12.66 -8.20 -3.42
C LEU A 95 -12.50 -8.28 -1.90
N ILE A 96 -11.30 -8.03 -1.40
CA ILE A 96 -11.05 -8.03 0.04
C ILE A 96 -11.91 -6.97 0.72
N LYS A 97 -11.96 -5.79 0.12
CA LYS A 97 -12.71 -4.67 0.66
C LYS A 97 -14.22 -4.97 0.66
N GLU A 98 -14.72 -5.54 -0.42
CA GLU A 98 -16.13 -5.90 -0.54
C GLU A 98 -16.53 -6.93 0.51
N GLU A 99 -15.70 -7.95 0.70
CA GLU A 99 -16.00 -8.98 1.68
C GLU A 99 -16.03 -8.42 3.09
N LYS A 100 -15.10 -7.53 3.41
CA LYS A 100 -15.07 -6.90 4.73
C LYS A 100 -16.24 -5.98 4.95
N ASN A 101 -16.63 -5.22 3.95
CA ASN A 101 -17.81 -4.37 4.02
C ASN A 101 -19.06 -5.20 4.27
N PHE A 102 -19.18 -6.30 3.54
CA PHE A 102 -20.31 -7.22 3.67
C PHE A 102 -20.40 -7.78 5.09
N ASN A 103 -19.25 -8.07 5.69
CA ASN A 103 -19.18 -8.64 7.04
C ASN A 103 -19.20 -7.58 8.14
N GLY A 104 -19.30 -6.30 7.79
CA GLY A 104 -19.33 -5.23 8.79
C GLY A 104 -18.01 -5.01 9.48
N THR A 105 -16.90 -5.35 8.84
CA THR A 105 -15.59 -5.24 9.44
C THR A 105 -14.70 -4.19 8.76
N ASP A 106 -15.32 -3.18 8.19
CA ASP A 106 -14.61 -2.10 7.52
C ASP A 106 -13.54 -1.46 8.38
N GLU A 107 -13.86 -1.24 9.65
CA GLU A 107 -12.95 -0.56 10.55
C GLU A 107 -11.63 -1.29 10.70
N GLU A 108 -11.64 -2.60 10.52
CA GLU A 108 -10.41 -3.39 10.65
C GLU A 108 -9.44 -3.13 9.49
N LEU A 109 -9.94 -2.63 8.38
CA LEU A 109 -9.12 -2.35 7.21
C LEU A 109 -8.72 -0.89 7.11
N GLN A 110 -9.37 -0.04 7.88
CA GLN A 110 -9.05 1.36 7.93
C GLN A 110 -8.07 1.64 9.04
#